data_99e397d270804c15f0608fc063e7589a
#
_entry.id   99e397d270804c15f0608fc063e7589a
#
_cell.length_a   1.000
_cell.length_b   1.000
_cell.length_c   1.000
_cell.angle_alpha   90.00
_cell.angle_beta   90.00
_cell.angle_gamma   90.00
#
_symmetry.space_group_name_H-M   'P 1'
#
loop_
_entity.id
_entity.type
_entity.pdbx_description
1 polymer ?
#
loop_
_entity_poly.entity_id
_entity_poly.type
_entity_poly.pdbx_seq_one_letter_code
_entity_poly.pdbx_strand_id
1 'polypeptide(L)'
;MRLGLSGWLTKHALATPLMPLALLASLLLGLLALGSIPREEEPQISVPMVDIHIEANGLDATDAVELVTKPLETIIKSINGVEHVYSQTSDDHVLVMARFLVGTKEDEAILRVHEKLRANYDRIPAGIPEPLIVGRGINDVAVLTLTLSPRPPATARTHLLRYW
;
A
#
# COMPACT_ATOMS: atom_id res chain seq x y z
N MET A 1 -16.56 -55.91 27.29
CA MET A 1 -15.67 -54.71 27.12
C MET A 1 -16.55 -53.48 27.26
N ARG A 2 -16.26 -52.61 28.26
CA ARG A 2 -16.98 -51.33 28.39
C ARG A 2 -16.45 -50.38 27.36
N LEU A 3 -17.23 -50.16 26.30
CA LEU A 3 -16.93 -49.14 25.29
C LEU A 3 -16.95 -47.79 26.01
N GLY A 4 -15.84 -47.04 25.95
CA GLY A 4 -15.83 -45.66 26.43
C GLY A 4 -16.83 -44.78 25.69
N LEU A 5 -17.02 -43.52 26.15
CA LEU A 5 -17.96 -42.57 25.55
C LEU A 5 -17.84 -42.44 24.02
N SER A 6 -16.63 -42.45 23.50
CA SER A 6 -16.35 -42.41 22.07
C SER A 6 -16.84 -43.67 21.33
N GLY A 7 -16.58 -44.86 21.90
CA GLY A 7 -17.03 -46.10 21.30
C GLY A 7 -18.54 -46.29 21.33
N TRP A 8 -19.21 -45.79 22.37
CA TRP A 8 -20.67 -45.80 22.45
C TRP A 8 -21.29 -44.84 21.41
N LEU A 9 -20.70 -43.62 21.27
CA LEU A 9 -21.17 -42.65 20.29
C LEU A 9 -20.98 -43.16 18.86
N THR A 10 -19.81 -43.75 18.56
CA THR A 10 -19.56 -44.34 17.24
C THR A 10 -20.49 -45.46 16.88
N LYS A 11 -20.77 -46.38 17.84
CA LYS A 11 -21.70 -47.49 17.64
C LYS A 11 -23.12 -46.98 17.38
N HIS A 12 -23.56 -45.95 18.07
CA HIS A 12 -24.89 -45.39 17.91
C HIS A 12 -25.02 -44.62 16.59
N ALA A 13 -24.00 -43.86 16.22
CA ALA A 13 -23.94 -43.13 14.97
C ALA A 13 -23.95 -44.08 13.75
N LEU A 14 -23.12 -45.13 13.76
CA LEU A 14 -23.07 -46.11 12.65
C LEU A 14 -24.33 -46.96 12.50
N ALA A 15 -25.08 -47.15 13.57
CA ALA A 15 -26.34 -47.92 13.53
C ALA A 15 -27.52 -47.08 13.03
N THR A 16 -27.37 -45.79 12.86
CA THR A 16 -28.48 -44.89 12.46
C THR A 16 -28.49 -44.71 10.94
N PRO A 17 -29.64 -44.93 10.25
CA PRO A 17 -29.76 -44.74 8.79
C PRO A 17 -29.58 -43.29 8.36
N LEU A 18 -29.52 -42.34 9.30
CA LEU A 18 -29.26 -40.92 9.02
C LEU A 18 -27.76 -40.57 8.78
N MET A 19 -26.86 -41.52 9.05
CA MET A 19 -25.41 -41.27 8.92
C MET A 19 -24.97 -40.89 7.48
N PRO A 20 -25.38 -41.59 6.42
CA PRO A 20 -25.06 -41.17 5.07
C PRO A 20 -25.65 -39.80 4.72
N LEU A 21 -26.81 -39.45 5.23
CA LEU A 21 -27.40 -38.12 5.03
C LEU A 21 -26.60 -37.03 5.73
N ALA A 22 -26.15 -37.27 6.96
CA ALA A 22 -25.32 -36.34 7.71
C ALA A 22 -23.95 -36.13 7.03
N LEU A 23 -23.38 -37.20 6.48
CA LEU A 23 -22.12 -37.13 5.72
C LEU A 23 -22.28 -36.29 4.43
N LEU A 24 -23.40 -36.50 3.70
CA LEU A 24 -23.72 -35.74 2.50
C LEU A 24 -23.97 -34.26 2.82
N ALA A 25 -24.66 -33.96 3.90
CA ALA A 25 -24.91 -32.61 4.37
C ALA A 25 -23.61 -31.91 4.78
N SER A 26 -22.74 -32.61 5.51
CA SER A 26 -21.42 -32.04 5.90
C SER A 26 -20.50 -31.76 4.70
N LEU A 27 -20.54 -32.65 3.69
CA LEU A 27 -19.79 -32.46 2.43
C LEU A 27 -20.30 -31.22 1.67
N LEU A 28 -21.62 -31.08 1.53
CA LEU A 28 -22.24 -29.93 0.87
C LEU A 28 -21.93 -28.62 1.61
N LEU A 29 -22.05 -28.62 2.94
CA LEU A 29 -21.67 -27.45 3.74
C LEU A 29 -20.20 -27.11 3.62
N GLY A 30 -19.33 -28.10 3.59
CA GLY A 30 -17.88 -27.92 3.38
C GLY A 30 -17.58 -27.31 2.03
N LEU A 31 -18.23 -27.78 0.96
CA LEU A 31 -18.07 -27.22 -0.39
C LEU A 31 -18.60 -25.79 -0.50
N LEU A 32 -19.74 -25.50 0.11
CA LEU A 32 -20.30 -24.16 0.17
C LEU A 32 -19.38 -23.21 0.96
N ALA A 33 -18.87 -23.66 2.10
CA ALA A 33 -17.92 -22.88 2.89
C ALA A 33 -16.64 -22.60 2.09
N LEU A 34 -16.11 -23.60 1.38
CA LEU A 34 -14.91 -23.44 0.55
C LEU A 34 -15.08 -22.40 -0.57
N GLY A 35 -16.31 -22.33 -1.13
CA GLY A 35 -16.64 -21.32 -2.16
C GLY A 35 -16.94 -19.93 -1.60
N SER A 36 -17.35 -19.84 -0.32
CA SER A 36 -17.74 -18.58 0.32
C SER A 36 -16.60 -17.91 1.07
N ILE A 37 -15.56 -18.65 1.43
CA ILE A 37 -14.40 -18.08 2.13
C ILE A 37 -13.58 -17.25 1.12
N PRO A 38 -13.46 -15.92 1.31
CA PRO A 38 -12.58 -15.11 0.48
C PRO A 38 -11.14 -15.63 0.65
N ARG A 39 -10.50 -15.91 -0.44
CA ARG A 39 -9.10 -16.34 -0.46
C ARG A 39 -8.24 -15.10 -0.66
N GLU A 40 -7.65 -14.62 0.40
CA GLU A 40 -6.64 -13.58 0.36
C GLU A 40 -5.28 -14.23 0.61
N GLU A 41 -4.33 -13.93 -0.25
CA GLU A 41 -2.98 -14.48 -0.19
C GLU A 41 -2.18 -13.87 0.98
N GLU A 42 -2.53 -12.64 1.36
CA GLU A 42 -1.96 -11.92 2.51
C GLU A 42 -3.04 -11.13 3.25
N PRO A 43 -2.94 -11.01 4.59
CA PRO A 43 -3.83 -10.14 5.34
C PRO A 43 -3.64 -8.69 4.86
N GLN A 44 -4.70 -8.05 4.38
CA GLN A 44 -4.68 -6.65 3.95
C GLN A 44 -4.44 -5.73 5.16
N ILE A 45 -3.19 -5.57 5.53
CA ILE A 45 -2.78 -4.53 6.47
C ILE A 45 -2.72 -3.23 5.68
N SER A 46 -3.85 -2.53 5.59
CA SER A 46 -3.90 -1.23 4.93
C SER A 46 -3.12 -0.21 5.75
N VAL A 47 -1.93 0.10 5.29
CA VAL A 47 -1.12 1.24 5.78
C VAL A 47 -1.10 2.25 4.64
N PRO A 48 -2.01 3.20 4.60
CA PRO A 48 -2.03 4.17 3.52
C PRO A 48 -0.82 5.08 3.60
N MET A 49 -0.18 5.25 2.46
CA MET A 49 0.90 6.20 2.25
C MET A 49 0.44 7.26 1.26
N VAL A 50 0.81 8.49 1.51
CA VAL A 50 0.50 9.62 0.61
C VAL A 50 1.81 10.27 0.22
N ASP A 51 2.08 10.28 -1.08
CA ASP A 51 3.24 10.92 -1.68
C ASP A 51 2.85 12.33 -2.16
N ILE A 52 3.66 13.30 -1.80
CA ILE A 52 3.48 14.70 -2.15
C ILE A 52 4.69 15.13 -2.97
N HIS A 53 4.49 15.26 -4.27
CA HIS A 53 5.50 15.68 -5.22
C HIS A 53 5.43 17.19 -5.43
N ILE A 54 6.58 17.84 -5.35
CA ILE A 54 6.70 19.28 -5.50
C ILE A 54 7.83 19.58 -6.46
N GLU A 55 7.52 20.38 -7.46
CA GLU A 55 8.53 20.92 -8.39
C GLU A 55 9.07 22.23 -7.82
N ALA A 56 10.30 22.20 -7.32
CA ALA A 56 10.99 23.34 -6.73
C ALA A 56 11.97 23.96 -7.74
N ASN A 57 11.49 24.25 -8.93
CA ASN A 57 12.31 24.71 -10.06
C ASN A 57 13.18 25.92 -9.70
N GLY A 58 14.49 25.78 -9.92
CA GLY A 58 15.48 26.84 -9.67
C GLY A 58 16.02 26.88 -8.24
N LEU A 59 15.67 25.92 -7.39
CA LEU A 59 16.24 25.79 -6.05
C LEU A 59 17.27 24.66 -6.01
N ASP A 60 18.42 24.93 -5.41
CA ASP A 60 19.37 23.90 -5.03
C ASP A 60 18.77 23.05 -3.90
N ALA A 61 19.21 21.79 -3.79
CA ALA A 61 18.71 20.88 -2.77
C ALA A 61 18.79 21.44 -1.34
N THR A 62 19.84 22.22 -1.02
CA THR A 62 20.03 22.85 0.29
C THR A 62 18.95 23.90 0.56
N ASP A 63 18.66 24.76 -0.39
CA ASP A 63 17.65 25.81 -0.28
C ASP A 63 16.24 25.20 -0.29
N ALA A 64 16.01 24.18 -1.12
CA ALA A 64 14.75 23.45 -1.17
C ALA A 64 14.43 22.75 0.17
N VAL A 65 15.43 22.24 0.89
CA VAL A 65 15.23 21.67 2.23
C VAL A 65 14.73 22.72 3.21
N GLU A 66 15.36 23.90 3.24
CA GLU A 66 15.00 24.95 4.21
C GLU A 66 13.67 25.63 3.87
N LEU A 67 13.45 25.95 2.60
CA LEU A 67 12.30 26.76 2.17
C LEU A 67 11.04 25.94 1.91
N VAL A 68 11.18 24.67 1.52
CA VAL A 68 10.04 23.84 1.08
C VAL A 68 9.87 22.63 1.97
N THR A 69 10.91 21.80 2.12
CA THR A 69 10.80 20.51 2.79
C THR A 69 10.46 20.63 4.27
N LYS A 70 11.19 21.42 5.03
CA LYS A 70 10.97 21.61 6.46
C LYS A 70 9.59 22.19 6.82
N PRO A 71 9.10 23.25 6.15
CA PRO A 71 7.74 23.74 6.34
C PRO A 71 6.69 22.67 6.05
N LEU A 72 6.84 21.94 4.93
CA LEU A 72 5.92 20.87 4.56
C LEU A 72 5.92 19.72 5.55
N GLU A 73 7.07 19.24 5.97
CA GLU A 73 7.14 18.20 7.00
C GLU A 73 6.40 18.64 8.27
N THR A 74 6.55 19.90 8.67
CA THR A 74 5.88 20.44 9.85
C THR A 74 4.36 20.45 9.67
N ILE A 75 3.88 20.87 8.50
CA ILE A 75 2.46 20.88 8.16
C ILE A 75 1.91 19.44 8.16
N ILE A 76 2.58 18.51 7.48
CA ILE A 76 2.13 17.12 7.35
C ILE A 76 2.17 16.39 8.69
N LYS A 77 3.20 16.58 9.51
CA LYS A 77 3.28 16.02 10.88
C LYS A 77 2.15 16.49 11.79
N SER A 78 1.54 17.63 11.49
CA SER A 78 0.41 18.14 12.28
C SER A 78 -0.95 17.53 11.92
N ILE A 79 -1.00 16.64 10.92
CA ILE A 79 -2.23 15.96 10.50
C ILE A 79 -2.52 14.80 11.46
N ASN A 80 -3.75 14.72 11.94
CA ASN A 80 -4.19 13.61 12.78
C ASN A 80 -4.15 12.28 12.00
N GLY A 81 -3.50 11.28 12.57
CA GLY A 81 -3.36 9.96 11.98
C GLY A 81 -2.07 9.76 11.19
N VAL A 82 -1.25 10.77 11.01
CA VAL A 82 0.12 10.60 10.46
C VAL A 82 1.02 10.02 11.54
N GLU A 83 1.65 8.89 11.23
CA GLU A 83 2.59 8.19 12.11
C GLU A 83 4.02 8.63 11.84
N HIS A 84 4.41 8.63 10.55
CA HIS A 84 5.74 9.02 10.13
C HIS A 84 5.69 9.87 8.87
N VAL A 85 6.65 10.79 8.77
CA VAL A 85 6.88 11.62 7.57
C VAL A 85 8.32 11.41 7.15
N TYR A 86 8.49 11.07 5.88
CA TYR A 86 9.79 10.93 5.23
C TYR A 86 9.88 11.96 4.12
N SER A 87 11.07 12.49 3.86
CA SER A 87 11.29 13.42 2.77
C SER A 87 12.56 13.07 1.99
N GLN A 88 12.52 13.29 0.71
CA GLN A 88 13.65 13.21 -0.19
C GLN A 88 13.69 14.48 -1.02
N THR A 89 14.79 15.21 -0.92
CA THR A 89 15.00 16.48 -1.62
C THR A 89 16.17 16.33 -2.57
N SER A 90 15.97 16.71 -3.80
CA SER A 90 16.99 16.86 -4.83
C SER A 90 16.87 18.24 -5.46
N ASP A 91 17.81 18.59 -6.33
CA ASP A 91 17.71 19.82 -7.11
C ASP A 91 16.39 19.81 -7.90
N ASP A 92 15.68 20.94 -7.86
CA ASP A 92 14.41 21.15 -8.54
C ASP A 92 13.22 20.23 -8.11
N HIS A 93 13.44 19.26 -7.20
CA HIS A 93 12.38 18.30 -6.85
C HIS A 93 12.38 17.93 -5.36
N VAL A 94 11.20 17.98 -4.75
CA VAL A 94 10.97 17.57 -3.37
C VAL A 94 9.86 16.53 -3.34
N LEU A 95 10.12 15.41 -2.66
CA LEU A 95 9.15 14.37 -2.37
C LEU A 95 8.96 14.26 -0.86
N VAL A 96 7.74 14.43 -0.40
CA VAL A 96 7.37 14.20 1.01
C VAL A 96 6.37 13.05 1.07
N MET A 97 6.70 12.02 1.85
CA MET A 97 5.87 10.84 2.04
C MET A 97 5.28 10.84 3.44
N ALA A 98 3.96 10.79 3.53
CA ALA A 98 3.23 10.66 4.78
C ALA A 98 2.73 9.24 4.97
N ARG A 99 3.16 8.56 6.03
CA ARG A 99 2.62 7.27 6.44
C ARG A 99 1.57 7.46 7.51
N PHE A 100 0.39 6.93 7.30
CA PHE A 100 -0.72 6.99 8.24
C PHE A 100 -0.78 5.75 9.13
N LEU A 101 -1.52 5.86 10.23
CA LEU A 101 -1.79 4.74 11.12
C LEU A 101 -2.58 3.64 10.41
N VAL A 102 -2.31 2.41 10.79
CA VAL A 102 -3.00 1.22 10.30
C VAL A 102 -4.52 1.36 10.50
N GLY A 103 -5.28 1.03 9.46
CA GLY A 103 -6.74 1.11 9.49
C GLY A 103 -7.34 2.47 9.07
N THR A 104 -6.51 3.46 8.75
CA THR A 104 -6.99 4.68 8.09
C THR A 104 -7.36 4.35 6.65
N LYS A 105 -8.47 4.90 6.14
CA LYS A 105 -8.84 4.74 4.73
C LYS A 105 -7.98 5.64 3.87
N GLU A 106 -7.56 5.13 2.70
CA GLU A 106 -6.70 5.86 1.77
C GLU A 106 -7.33 7.17 1.31
N ASP A 107 -8.60 7.14 0.90
CA ASP A 107 -9.34 8.35 0.48
C ASP A 107 -9.37 9.42 1.58
N GLU A 108 -9.54 8.99 2.83
CA GLU A 108 -9.56 9.89 3.98
C GLU A 108 -8.18 10.49 4.26
N ALA A 109 -7.11 9.71 4.09
CA ALA A 109 -5.74 10.17 4.22
C ALA A 109 -5.40 11.24 3.18
N ILE A 110 -5.75 11.00 1.91
CA ILE A 110 -5.57 11.93 0.79
C ILE A 110 -6.32 13.23 1.06
N LEU A 111 -7.60 13.15 1.47
CA LEU A 111 -8.43 14.33 1.75
C LEU A 111 -7.83 15.19 2.87
N ARG A 112 -7.39 14.57 3.98
CA ARG A 112 -6.77 15.27 5.10
C ARG A 112 -5.48 15.99 4.70
N VAL A 113 -4.66 15.37 3.83
CA VAL A 113 -3.45 15.99 3.29
C VAL A 113 -3.80 17.19 2.43
N HIS A 114 -4.77 17.05 1.51
CA HIS A 114 -5.24 18.13 0.65
C HIS A 114 -5.76 19.34 1.47
N GLU A 115 -6.64 19.10 2.43
CA GLU A 115 -7.21 20.15 3.27
C GLU A 115 -6.12 20.88 4.05
N LYS A 116 -5.18 20.12 4.63
CA LYS A 116 -4.12 20.69 5.44
C LYS A 116 -3.12 21.51 4.61
N LEU A 117 -2.77 21.03 3.44
CA LEU A 117 -1.88 21.76 2.52
C LEU A 117 -2.54 23.04 2.03
N ARG A 118 -3.81 23.00 1.61
CA ARG A 118 -4.55 24.19 1.21
C ARG A 118 -4.64 25.23 2.30
N ALA A 119 -4.90 24.81 3.53
CA ALA A 119 -5.03 25.71 4.68
C ALA A 119 -3.70 26.39 5.06
N ASN A 120 -2.55 25.89 4.61
CA ASN A 120 -1.22 26.41 4.94
C ASN A 120 -0.39 26.70 3.68
N TYR A 121 -1.04 26.91 2.55
CA TYR A 121 -0.33 27.14 1.28
C TYR A 121 0.47 28.46 1.28
N ASP A 122 0.08 29.40 2.12
CA ASP A 122 0.77 30.66 2.38
C ASP A 122 2.18 30.50 2.96
N ARG A 123 2.50 29.33 3.53
CA ARG A 123 3.82 28.99 4.07
C ARG A 123 4.79 28.44 3.05
N ILE A 124 4.30 28.13 1.86
CA ILE A 124 5.13 27.67 0.72
C ILE A 124 5.57 28.91 -0.05
N PRO A 125 6.84 29.02 -0.48
CA PRO A 125 7.32 30.17 -1.23
C PRO A 125 6.50 30.43 -2.49
N ALA A 126 6.24 31.71 -2.76
CA ALA A 126 5.57 32.13 -3.99
C ALA A 126 6.43 31.75 -5.20
N GLY A 127 5.86 31.05 -6.18
CA GLY A 127 6.54 30.57 -7.38
C GLY A 127 6.68 29.05 -7.45
N ILE A 128 6.39 28.34 -6.35
CA ILE A 128 6.31 26.87 -6.36
C ILE A 128 4.91 26.46 -6.82
N PRO A 129 4.77 25.58 -7.83
CA PRO A 129 3.49 25.09 -8.28
C PRO A 129 2.76 24.28 -7.21
N GLU A 130 1.45 24.11 -7.38
CA GLU A 130 0.63 23.30 -6.47
C GLU A 130 1.18 21.85 -6.38
N PRO A 131 1.38 21.33 -5.17
CA PRO A 131 1.89 19.97 -4.98
C PRO A 131 0.97 18.91 -5.60
N LEU A 132 1.56 17.94 -6.29
CA LEU A 132 0.84 16.76 -6.75
C LEU A 132 0.76 15.74 -5.61
N ILE A 133 -0.46 15.41 -5.20
CA ILE A 133 -0.73 14.46 -4.11
C ILE A 133 -1.19 13.15 -4.71
N VAL A 134 -0.47 12.06 -4.40
CA VAL A 134 -0.74 10.70 -4.89
C VAL A 134 -0.87 9.77 -3.69
N GLY A 135 -2.02 9.10 -3.56
CA GLY A 135 -2.16 8.01 -2.61
C GLY A 135 -1.40 6.78 -3.11
N ARG A 136 -0.78 6.05 -2.19
CA ARG A 136 -0.20 4.73 -2.45
C ARG A 136 -0.86 3.70 -1.58
N GLY A 137 -1.64 2.83 -2.20
CA GLY A 137 -2.18 1.62 -1.58
C GLY A 137 -1.18 0.45 -1.69
N ILE A 138 -1.33 -0.54 -0.81
CA ILE A 138 -0.54 -1.79 -0.88
C ILE A 138 -0.79 -2.53 -2.20
N ASN A 139 -1.94 -2.29 -2.81
CA ASN A 139 -2.36 -2.92 -4.08
C ASN A 139 -1.79 -2.23 -5.33
N ASP A 140 -1.06 -1.12 -5.18
CA ASP A 140 -0.42 -0.42 -6.28
C ASP A 140 0.86 -1.14 -6.73
N VAL A 141 0.70 -2.35 -7.25
CA VAL A 141 1.78 -3.12 -7.85
C VAL A 141 1.77 -2.91 -9.35
N ALA A 142 2.93 -2.59 -9.92
CA ALA A 142 3.07 -2.48 -11.37
C ALA A 142 2.72 -3.81 -12.03
N VAL A 143 1.59 -3.87 -12.72
CA VAL A 143 1.12 -5.06 -13.46
C VAL A 143 1.98 -5.31 -14.70
N LEU A 144 2.55 -4.24 -15.28
CA LEU A 144 3.38 -4.32 -16.46
C LEU A 144 4.44 -3.22 -16.43
N THR A 145 5.71 -3.61 -16.56
CA THR A 145 6.82 -2.66 -16.72
C THR A 145 7.35 -2.77 -18.15
N LEU A 146 7.24 -1.67 -18.91
CA LEU A 146 7.76 -1.56 -20.27
C LEU A 146 9.05 -0.75 -20.26
N THR A 147 10.16 -1.37 -20.61
CA THR A 147 11.45 -0.68 -20.78
C THR A 147 11.70 -0.43 -22.26
N LEU A 148 11.72 0.83 -22.66
CA LEU A 148 12.08 1.27 -23.98
C LEU A 148 13.56 1.64 -23.99
N SER A 149 14.39 0.87 -24.69
CA SER A 149 15.77 1.25 -24.93
C SER A 149 16.01 1.52 -26.43
N PRO A 150 16.74 2.58 -26.80
CA PRO A 150 17.12 2.78 -28.18
C PRO A 150 18.01 1.61 -28.63
N ARG A 151 17.77 1.11 -29.83
CA ARG A 151 18.62 0.07 -30.41
C ARG A 151 20.03 0.64 -30.57
N PRO A 152 21.05 0.14 -29.86
CA PRO A 152 22.40 0.66 -30.02
C PRO A 152 22.85 0.44 -31.46
N PRO A 153 23.48 1.43 -32.12
CA PRO A 153 24.11 1.23 -33.42
C PRO A 153 25.12 0.08 -33.30
N ALA A 154 25.30 -0.66 -34.36
CA ALA A 154 26.12 -1.90 -34.39
C ALA A 154 27.54 -1.71 -33.80
N THR A 155 28.07 -0.50 -33.81
CA THR A 155 29.38 -0.07 -33.25
C THR A 155 29.35 0.11 -31.71
N ALA A 156 28.21 0.29 -31.08
CA ALA A 156 28.11 0.52 -29.64
C ALA A 156 28.17 -0.76 -28.77
N ARG A 157 28.11 -1.92 -29.41
CA ARG A 157 28.15 -3.22 -28.73
C ARG A 157 29.43 -3.49 -27.93
N THR A 158 30.53 -2.83 -28.29
CA THR A 158 31.84 -3.06 -27.67
C THR A 158 32.05 -2.26 -26.38
N HIS A 159 31.30 -1.18 -26.15
CA HIS A 159 31.45 -0.33 -24.96
C HIS A 159 30.60 -0.76 -23.75
N LEU A 160 29.48 -1.46 -23.98
CA LEU A 160 28.60 -1.90 -22.88
C LEU A 160 29.13 -3.11 -22.10
N LEU A 161 30.08 -3.86 -22.67
CA LEU A 161 30.69 -5.03 -21.99
C LEU A 161 31.86 -4.65 -21.06
N ARG A 162 32.16 -3.37 -20.88
CA ARG A 162 33.29 -2.88 -20.05
C ARG A 162 32.90 -2.42 -18.64
N TYR A 163 31.63 -2.51 -18.26
CA TYR A 163 31.13 -2.03 -16.98
C TYR A 163 30.38 -3.12 -16.16
N TRP A 164 30.82 -4.38 -16.34
CA TRP A 164 30.41 -5.48 -15.46
C TRP A 164 31.63 -6.14 -14.86
#